data_37fa19baaec57baf73d65bd978648bc1
#
_entry.id   37fa19baaec57baf73d65bd978648bc1
#
_cell.length_a   1.000
_cell.length_b   1.000
_cell.length_c   1.000
_cell.angle_alpha   90.00
_cell.angle_beta   90.00
_cell.angle_gamma   90.00
#
_symmetry.space_group_name_H-M   'P 1'
#
loop_
_entity.id
_entity.type
_entity.pdbx_description
1 polymer ?
#
loop_
_entity_poly.entity_id
_entity_poly.type
_entity_poly.pdbx_seq_one_letter_code
_entity_poly.pdbx_strand_id
1 'polypeptide(L)'
;RDTDRSRGLGDVYKRQTRERGFHLLRFDAERRLHYMQRIQQLEEALRDRSFGAARMADTLCQQMLIDVNRDVLRSRTAQEERDSYRVDPKMEEVLRYILDHLGEELTVESLSKQFFISRYYLMHRFKAVTGYTVHQYISQKRLLRAGELIRAGVPVMKAAEQAGFEEYSTFLRAFRGTFHMSPREFR
;
A
#
# COMPACT_ATOMS: atom_id res chain seq x y z
N ARG A 1 28.31 -10.38 -4.44
CA ARG A 1 28.42 -8.92 -4.77
C ARG A 1 27.17 -8.31 -5.44
N ASP A 2 26.03 -9.01 -5.41
CA ASP A 2 24.77 -8.53 -6.06
C ASP A 2 23.67 -8.01 -5.11
N THR A 3 23.96 -7.89 -3.82
CA THR A 3 22.98 -7.45 -2.80
C THR A 3 22.87 -5.93 -2.65
N ASP A 4 23.70 -5.15 -3.32
CA ASP A 4 23.76 -3.69 -3.11
C ASP A 4 22.89 -2.88 -4.09
N ARG A 5 22.52 -3.44 -5.25
CA ARG A 5 21.69 -2.74 -6.25
C ARG A 5 20.20 -2.68 -5.87
N SER A 6 19.68 -3.64 -5.13
CA SER A 6 18.26 -3.64 -4.72
C SER A 6 17.96 -2.68 -3.59
N ARG A 7 18.96 -2.38 -2.71
CA ARG A 7 18.82 -1.38 -1.64
C ARG A 7 18.71 0.05 -2.18
N GLY A 8 19.45 0.39 -3.23
CA GLY A 8 19.45 1.73 -3.81
C GLY A 8 18.12 2.16 -4.43
N LEU A 9 17.40 1.24 -5.11
CA LEU A 9 16.09 1.55 -5.70
C LEU A 9 15.00 1.78 -4.63
N GLY A 10 15.00 0.99 -3.57
CA GLY A 10 14.08 1.14 -2.45
C GLY A 10 14.25 2.46 -1.70
N ASP A 11 15.50 2.90 -1.53
CA ASP A 11 15.81 4.16 -0.83
C ASP A 11 15.54 5.39 -1.68
N VAL A 12 15.76 5.31 -2.99
CA VAL A 12 15.38 6.37 -3.94
C VAL A 12 13.86 6.51 -4.00
N TYR A 13 13.13 5.38 -4.01
CA TYR A 13 11.67 5.39 -4.00
C TYR A 13 11.11 5.95 -2.67
N LYS A 14 11.68 5.58 -1.53
CA LYS A 14 11.32 6.13 -0.21
C LYS A 14 11.61 7.63 -0.08
N ARG A 15 12.71 8.13 -0.65
CA ARG A 15 13.00 9.57 -0.68
C ARG A 15 12.01 10.34 -1.57
N GLN A 16 11.72 9.84 -2.76
CA GLN A 16 10.79 10.50 -3.69
C GLN A 16 9.35 10.54 -3.16
N THR A 17 8.91 9.53 -2.42
CA THR A 17 7.58 9.51 -1.81
C THR A 17 7.49 10.38 -0.55
N ARG A 18 8.59 10.57 0.21
CA ARG A 18 8.63 11.50 1.36
C ARG A 18 8.57 12.97 0.94
N GLU A 19 9.19 13.32 -0.17
CA GLU A 19 9.29 14.73 -0.60
C GLU A 19 8.08 15.21 -1.42
N ARG A 20 7.21 14.34 -1.93
CA ARG A 20 6.23 14.68 -2.98
C ARG A 20 4.77 14.34 -2.69
N GLY A 21 4.41 13.93 -1.48
CA GLY A 21 3.01 13.68 -1.11
C GLY A 21 2.43 12.36 -1.68
N PHE A 22 1.22 12.05 -1.27
CA PHE A 22 0.46 10.88 -1.72
C PHE A 22 -0.08 11.12 -3.14
N HIS A 23 0.26 10.24 -4.08
CA HIS A 23 -0.38 10.23 -5.39
C HIS A 23 -1.47 9.16 -5.42
N LEU A 24 -2.71 9.58 -5.44
CA LEU A 24 -3.85 8.71 -5.70
C LEU A 24 -4.10 8.67 -7.20
N LEU A 25 -3.79 7.52 -7.80
CA LEU A 25 -4.10 7.26 -9.19
C LEU A 25 -5.54 6.75 -9.30
N ARG A 26 -6.37 7.46 -10.05
CA ARG A 26 -7.69 6.98 -10.46
C ARG A 26 -7.61 6.52 -11.90
N PHE A 27 -7.84 5.24 -12.10
CA PHE A 27 -7.87 4.66 -13.42
C PHE A 27 -9.29 4.68 -13.99
N ASP A 28 -9.43 5.01 -15.27
CA ASP A 28 -10.64 4.73 -16.05
C ASP A 28 -10.90 3.23 -16.18
N ALA A 29 -11.98 2.83 -16.83
CA ALA A 29 -12.38 1.44 -16.95
C ALA A 29 -11.36 0.62 -17.76
N GLU A 30 -10.81 1.19 -18.83
CA GLU A 30 -9.81 0.54 -19.70
C GLU A 30 -8.50 0.29 -18.94
N ARG A 31 -8.01 1.31 -18.23
CA ARG A 31 -6.79 1.22 -17.43
C ARG A 31 -6.92 0.21 -16.28
N ARG A 32 -8.08 0.21 -15.61
CA ARG A 32 -8.36 -0.78 -14.56
C ARG A 32 -8.32 -2.20 -15.11
N LEU A 33 -8.95 -2.44 -16.26
CA LEU A 33 -8.94 -3.75 -16.91
C LEU A 33 -7.51 -4.18 -17.25
N HIS A 34 -6.71 -3.26 -17.81
CA HIS A 34 -5.31 -3.51 -18.11
C HIS A 34 -4.51 -3.97 -16.87
N TYR A 35 -4.63 -3.25 -15.74
CA TYR A 35 -3.91 -3.63 -14.52
C TYR A 35 -4.44 -4.94 -13.91
N MET A 36 -5.75 -5.19 -13.98
CA MET A 36 -6.31 -6.47 -13.52
C MET A 36 -5.77 -7.65 -14.33
N GLN A 37 -5.68 -7.53 -15.64
CA GLN A 37 -5.09 -8.56 -16.50
C GLN A 37 -3.60 -8.80 -16.18
N ARG A 38 -2.83 -7.72 -15.94
CA ARG A 38 -1.43 -7.82 -15.53
C ARG A 38 -1.26 -8.51 -14.18
N ILE A 39 -2.11 -8.19 -13.21
CA ILE A 39 -2.11 -8.86 -11.90
C ILE A 39 -2.40 -10.35 -12.07
N GLN A 40 -3.39 -10.71 -12.87
CA GLN A 40 -3.72 -12.11 -13.13
C GLN A 40 -2.55 -12.87 -13.76
N GLN A 41 -1.89 -12.29 -14.78
CA GLN A 41 -0.70 -12.87 -15.39
C GLN A 41 0.44 -13.06 -14.38
N LEU A 42 0.64 -12.08 -13.50
CA LEU A 42 1.64 -12.17 -12.43
C LEU A 42 1.30 -13.27 -11.43
N GLU A 43 0.04 -13.40 -11.02
CA GLU A 43 -0.40 -14.47 -10.13
C GLU A 43 -0.20 -15.87 -10.76
N GLU A 44 -0.51 -16.01 -12.04
CA GLU A 44 -0.27 -17.25 -12.80
C GLU A 44 1.23 -17.59 -12.84
N ALA A 45 2.08 -16.62 -13.17
CA ALA A 45 3.54 -16.79 -13.20
C ALA A 45 4.14 -17.13 -11.81
N LEU A 46 3.57 -16.60 -10.73
CA LEU A 46 4.01 -16.89 -9.35
C LEU A 46 3.57 -18.31 -8.89
N ARG A 47 2.49 -18.85 -9.43
CA ARG A 47 2.03 -20.22 -9.14
C ARG A 47 2.73 -21.28 -10.01
N ASP A 48 3.24 -20.86 -11.16
CA ASP A 48 3.95 -21.74 -12.08
C ASP A 48 5.33 -22.12 -11.53
N ARG A 49 5.70 -23.38 -11.66
CA ARG A 49 7.02 -23.91 -11.26
C ARG A 49 7.85 -24.36 -12.47
N SER A 50 7.39 -24.05 -13.67
CA SER A 50 8.10 -24.39 -14.89
C SER A 50 9.37 -23.55 -15.07
N PHE A 51 10.20 -23.97 -16.03
CA PHE A 51 11.42 -23.23 -16.36
C PHE A 51 11.09 -21.80 -16.78
N GLY A 52 11.74 -20.84 -16.15
CA GLY A 52 11.59 -19.41 -16.47
C GLY A 52 10.43 -18.70 -15.78
N ALA A 53 9.53 -19.39 -15.05
CA ALA A 53 8.37 -18.79 -14.39
C ALA A 53 8.75 -17.65 -13.42
N ALA A 54 9.78 -17.84 -12.60
CA ALA A 54 10.28 -16.79 -11.69
C ALA A 54 10.76 -15.56 -12.47
N ARG A 55 11.46 -15.74 -13.57
CA ARG A 55 11.93 -14.64 -14.42
C ARG A 55 10.76 -13.92 -15.11
N MET A 56 9.75 -14.66 -15.52
CA MET A 56 8.51 -14.08 -16.06
C MET A 56 7.80 -13.22 -15.02
N ALA A 57 7.66 -13.69 -13.78
CA ALA A 57 7.08 -12.92 -12.69
C ALA A 57 7.86 -11.62 -12.41
N ASP A 58 9.19 -11.68 -12.37
CA ASP A 58 10.04 -10.49 -12.21
C ASP A 58 9.82 -9.49 -13.35
N THR A 59 9.74 -9.96 -14.60
CA THR A 59 9.53 -9.11 -15.77
C THR A 59 8.16 -8.43 -15.73
N LEU A 60 7.10 -9.17 -15.39
CA LEU A 60 5.75 -8.64 -15.25
C LEU A 60 5.67 -7.58 -14.14
N CYS A 61 6.32 -7.84 -12.99
CA CYS A 61 6.45 -6.86 -11.91
C CYS A 61 7.14 -5.57 -12.37
N GLN A 62 8.25 -5.68 -13.09
CA GLN A 62 8.99 -4.53 -13.62
C GLN A 62 8.15 -3.74 -14.62
N GLN A 63 7.44 -4.41 -15.53
CA GLN A 63 6.52 -3.75 -16.48
C GLN A 63 5.41 -3.00 -15.75
N MET A 64 4.76 -3.62 -14.74
CA MET A 64 3.73 -2.95 -13.95
C MET A 64 4.26 -1.70 -13.26
N LEU A 65 5.46 -1.74 -12.69
CA LEU A 65 6.09 -0.58 -12.05
C LEU A 65 6.34 0.54 -13.07
N ILE A 66 6.79 0.20 -14.27
CA ILE A 66 7.01 1.18 -15.35
C ILE A 66 5.68 1.81 -15.77
N ASP A 67 4.64 1.00 -15.98
CA ASP A 67 3.32 1.47 -16.41
C ASP A 67 2.69 2.38 -15.37
N VAL A 68 2.73 2.01 -14.08
CA VAL A 68 2.24 2.86 -12.99
C VAL A 68 3.00 4.20 -12.94
N ASN A 69 4.33 4.17 -13.06
CA ASN A 69 5.12 5.41 -13.07
C ASN A 69 4.82 6.31 -14.28
N ARG A 70 4.62 5.72 -15.46
CA ARG A 70 4.19 6.46 -16.66
C ARG A 70 2.82 7.10 -16.46
N ASP A 71 1.89 6.38 -15.84
CA ASP A 71 0.55 6.90 -15.56
C ASP A 71 0.58 8.00 -14.51
N VAL A 72 1.43 7.89 -13.48
CA VAL A 72 1.70 8.99 -12.53
C VAL A 72 2.21 10.23 -13.26
N LEU A 73 3.20 10.07 -14.13
CA LEU A 73 3.78 11.19 -14.87
C LEU A 73 2.77 11.84 -15.83
N ARG A 74 1.97 11.03 -16.54
CA ARG A 74 0.92 11.54 -17.44
C ARG A 74 -0.18 12.26 -16.69
N SER A 75 -0.60 11.75 -15.53
CA SER A 75 -1.61 12.45 -14.71
C SER A 75 -1.08 13.76 -14.15
N ARG A 76 0.21 13.92 -13.95
CA ARG A 76 0.82 15.18 -13.51
C ARG A 76 0.80 16.24 -14.59
N THR A 77 1.16 15.90 -15.84
CA THR A 77 1.09 16.85 -16.97
C THR A 77 -0.34 17.27 -17.29
N ALA A 78 -1.31 16.34 -17.15
CA ALA A 78 -2.73 16.65 -17.32
C ALA A 78 -3.33 17.42 -16.12
N GLN A 79 -2.72 17.38 -14.95
CA GLN A 79 -3.19 18.00 -13.72
C GLN A 79 -2.69 19.45 -13.56
N GLU A 80 -1.58 19.79 -14.19
CA GLU A 80 -1.17 21.18 -14.38
C GLU A 80 -2.18 21.96 -15.25
N GLU A 81 -2.94 21.26 -16.09
CA GLU A 81 -4.01 21.83 -16.93
C GLU A 81 -5.43 21.76 -16.31
N ARG A 82 -5.63 20.95 -15.25
CA ARG A 82 -6.95 20.76 -14.62
C ARG A 82 -6.90 20.93 -13.11
N ASP A 83 -7.02 22.16 -12.69
CA ASP A 83 -7.04 22.61 -11.28
C ASP A 83 -8.26 22.10 -10.44
N SER A 84 -8.98 21.08 -10.88
CA SER A 84 -10.25 20.67 -10.27
C SER A 84 -10.29 19.34 -9.52
N TYR A 85 -9.19 18.61 -9.42
CA TYR A 85 -9.13 17.34 -8.66
C TYR A 85 -7.95 17.31 -7.65
N ARG A 86 -7.83 18.37 -6.86
CA ARG A 86 -6.95 18.30 -5.69
C ARG A 86 -7.48 17.21 -4.77
N VAL A 87 -6.65 16.23 -4.46
CA VAL A 87 -6.85 15.44 -3.25
C VAL A 87 -7.02 16.45 -2.13
N ASP A 88 -8.08 16.34 -1.36
CA ASP A 88 -8.36 17.23 -0.24
C ASP A 88 -7.10 17.29 0.64
N PRO A 89 -6.43 18.45 0.77
CA PRO A 89 -5.17 18.55 1.52
C PRO A 89 -5.29 17.98 2.93
N LYS A 90 -6.50 18.08 3.50
CA LYS A 90 -6.80 17.53 4.81
C LYS A 90 -6.77 16.01 4.82
N MET A 91 -7.23 15.36 3.74
CA MET A 91 -7.13 13.91 3.62
C MET A 91 -5.69 13.43 3.38
N GLU A 92 -4.88 14.22 2.69
CA GLU A 92 -3.44 13.91 2.56
C GLU A 92 -2.73 13.94 3.92
N GLU A 93 -3.02 14.95 4.75
CA GLU A 93 -2.49 15.03 6.11
C GLU A 93 -2.92 13.82 6.95
N VAL A 94 -4.21 13.43 6.90
CA VAL A 94 -4.75 12.26 7.60
C VAL A 94 -4.06 10.98 7.13
N LEU A 95 -3.92 10.78 5.83
CA LEU A 95 -3.29 9.57 5.27
C LEU A 95 -1.81 9.46 5.68
N ARG A 96 -1.09 10.58 5.65
CA ARG A 96 0.31 10.63 6.10
C ARG A 96 0.42 10.31 7.58
N TYR A 97 -0.39 10.94 8.40
CA TYR A 97 -0.43 10.69 9.84
C TYR A 97 -0.69 9.21 10.16
N ILE A 98 -1.67 8.59 9.50
CA ILE A 98 -1.95 7.15 9.68
C ILE A 98 -0.70 6.31 9.40
N LEU A 99 0.02 6.59 8.32
CA LEU A 99 1.21 5.79 7.97
C LEU A 99 2.37 5.98 8.94
N ASP A 100 2.53 7.17 9.47
CA ASP A 100 3.60 7.48 10.42
C ASP A 100 3.30 6.89 11.82
N HIS A 101 2.01 6.66 12.15
CA HIS A 101 1.56 6.23 13.48
C HIS A 101 0.88 4.85 13.51
N LEU A 102 1.19 3.96 12.52
CA LEU A 102 0.55 2.64 12.41
C LEU A 102 0.65 1.77 13.68
N GLY A 103 1.70 1.96 14.47
CA GLY A 103 1.91 1.23 15.74
C GLY A 103 1.07 1.75 16.91
N GLU A 104 0.37 2.87 16.75
CA GLU A 104 -0.42 3.52 17.79
C GLU A 104 -1.90 3.21 17.67
N GLU A 105 -2.69 3.62 18.68
CA GLU A 105 -4.14 3.52 18.62
C GLU A 105 -4.72 4.52 17.61
N LEU A 106 -5.17 4.01 16.46
CA LEU A 106 -5.77 4.78 15.37
C LEU A 106 -7.26 4.45 15.23
N THR A 107 -8.11 5.35 15.70
CA THR A 107 -9.57 5.25 15.57
C THR A 107 -10.12 6.43 14.76
N VAL A 108 -11.35 6.27 14.23
CA VAL A 108 -12.07 7.39 13.59
C VAL A 108 -12.21 8.56 14.57
N GLU A 109 -12.41 8.25 15.85
CA GLU A 109 -12.57 9.26 16.89
C GLU A 109 -11.28 10.00 17.17
N SER A 110 -10.15 9.29 17.37
CA SER A 110 -8.84 9.93 17.60
C SER A 110 -8.42 10.79 16.40
N LEU A 111 -8.59 10.28 15.17
CA LEU A 111 -8.27 11.03 13.95
C LEU A 111 -9.17 12.26 13.77
N SER A 112 -10.49 12.14 14.04
CA SER A 112 -11.38 13.29 13.90
C SER A 112 -11.05 14.42 14.89
N LYS A 113 -10.65 14.08 16.13
CA LYS A 113 -10.16 15.04 17.13
C LYS A 113 -8.82 15.66 16.69
N GLN A 114 -7.87 14.84 16.27
CA GLN A 114 -6.53 15.28 15.86
C GLN A 114 -6.56 16.28 14.71
N PHE A 115 -7.45 16.06 13.74
CA PHE A 115 -7.54 16.90 12.54
C PHE A 115 -8.65 17.93 12.58
N PHE A 116 -9.37 18.07 13.70
CA PHE A 116 -10.48 19.02 13.87
C PHE A 116 -11.55 18.89 12.79
N ILE A 117 -11.92 17.67 12.43
CA ILE A 117 -12.97 17.36 11.46
C ILE A 117 -14.03 16.44 12.06
N SER A 118 -15.26 16.52 11.55
CA SER A 118 -16.32 15.63 12.03
C SER A 118 -16.06 14.18 11.63
N ARG A 119 -16.49 13.21 12.46
CA ARG A 119 -16.40 11.78 12.14
C ARG A 119 -17.10 11.44 10.84
N TYR A 120 -18.25 12.05 10.58
CA TYR A 120 -19.00 11.85 9.34
C TYR A 120 -18.20 12.30 8.12
N TYR A 121 -17.62 13.51 8.15
CA TYR A 121 -16.78 14.03 7.09
C TYR A 121 -15.56 13.13 6.85
N LEU A 122 -14.84 12.75 7.93
CA LEU A 122 -13.69 11.85 7.83
C LEU A 122 -14.07 10.53 7.15
N MET A 123 -15.09 9.81 7.65
CA MET A 123 -15.47 8.51 7.10
C MET A 123 -15.89 8.60 5.63
N HIS A 124 -16.73 9.58 5.31
CA HIS A 124 -17.26 9.73 3.95
C HIS A 124 -16.17 10.15 2.96
N ARG A 125 -15.39 11.17 3.33
CA ARG A 125 -14.33 11.70 2.46
C ARG A 125 -13.17 10.73 2.31
N PHE A 126 -12.76 10.06 3.40
CA PHE A 126 -11.73 9.04 3.37
C PHE A 126 -12.07 7.89 2.42
N LYS A 127 -13.31 7.36 2.51
CA LYS A 127 -13.78 6.30 1.61
C LYS A 127 -13.87 6.79 0.15
N ALA A 128 -14.31 8.02 -0.07
CA ALA A 128 -14.37 8.60 -1.42
C ALA A 128 -12.98 8.77 -2.04
N VAL A 129 -11.97 9.10 -1.23
CA VAL A 129 -10.59 9.30 -1.67
C VAL A 129 -9.85 7.97 -1.83
N THR A 130 -9.93 7.06 -0.85
CA THR A 130 -9.11 5.84 -0.81
C THR A 130 -9.81 4.59 -1.37
N GLY A 131 -11.14 4.61 -1.44
CA GLY A 131 -11.96 3.43 -1.74
C GLY A 131 -12.19 2.51 -0.53
N TYR A 132 -11.52 2.74 0.61
CA TYR A 132 -11.58 1.92 1.83
C TYR A 132 -12.16 2.70 3.00
N THR A 133 -12.74 1.99 3.96
CA THR A 133 -13.00 2.60 5.27
C THR A 133 -11.69 2.87 5.99
N VAL A 134 -11.68 3.81 6.94
CA VAL A 134 -10.50 4.12 7.76
C VAL A 134 -9.91 2.86 8.41
N HIS A 135 -10.77 2.02 9.01
CA HIS A 135 -10.36 0.78 9.64
C HIS A 135 -9.75 -0.23 8.66
N GLN A 136 -10.38 -0.43 7.49
CA GLN A 136 -9.84 -1.32 6.44
C GLN A 136 -8.47 -0.86 5.97
N TYR A 137 -8.31 0.44 5.74
CA TYR A 137 -7.05 1.02 5.30
C TYR A 137 -5.93 0.81 6.33
N ILE A 138 -6.20 1.15 7.60
CA ILE A 138 -5.24 0.97 8.70
C ILE A 138 -4.84 -0.52 8.82
N SER A 139 -5.83 -1.42 8.86
CA SER A 139 -5.58 -2.86 8.96
C SER A 139 -4.70 -3.37 7.81
N GLN A 140 -4.99 -2.95 6.58
CA GLN A 140 -4.20 -3.34 5.41
C GLN A 140 -2.75 -2.82 5.49
N LYS A 141 -2.56 -1.55 5.91
CA LYS A 141 -1.22 -0.98 6.06
C LYS A 141 -0.41 -1.64 7.18
N ARG A 142 -1.07 -1.98 8.29
CA ARG A 142 -0.47 -2.76 9.38
C ARG A 142 -0.03 -4.14 8.91
N LEU A 143 -0.84 -4.84 8.11
CA LEU A 143 -0.48 -6.15 7.55
C LEU A 143 0.75 -6.07 6.64
N LEU A 144 0.81 -5.07 5.76
CA LEU A 144 1.98 -4.85 4.91
C LEU A 144 3.24 -4.60 5.75
N ARG A 145 3.16 -3.72 6.76
CA ARG A 145 4.27 -3.45 7.68
C ARG A 145 4.71 -4.70 8.44
N ALA A 146 3.75 -5.50 8.95
CA ALA A 146 4.08 -6.77 9.60
C ALA A 146 4.79 -7.73 8.66
N GLY A 147 4.34 -7.83 7.40
CA GLY A 147 4.99 -8.63 6.36
C GLY A 147 6.43 -8.20 6.09
N GLU A 148 6.70 -6.90 6.01
CA GLU A 148 8.06 -6.36 5.86
C GLU A 148 8.95 -6.72 7.04
N LEU A 149 8.45 -6.58 8.27
CA LEU A 149 9.16 -6.93 9.50
C LEU A 149 9.48 -8.44 9.56
N ILE A 150 8.53 -9.29 9.19
CA ILE A 150 8.72 -10.76 9.15
C ILE A 150 9.81 -11.13 8.13
N ARG A 151 9.79 -10.55 6.93
CA ARG A 151 10.83 -10.74 5.92
C ARG A 151 12.20 -10.23 6.37
N ALA A 152 12.24 -9.18 7.18
CA ALA A 152 13.45 -8.67 7.83
C ALA A 152 13.94 -9.54 8.99
N GLY A 153 13.26 -10.67 9.29
CA GLY A 153 13.66 -11.62 10.33
C GLY A 153 13.08 -11.33 11.72
N VAL A 154 12.22 -10.33 11.88
CA VAL A 154 11.55 -10.05 13.17
C VAL A 154 10.63 -11.22 13.52
N PRO A 155 10.63 -11.70 14.78
CA PRO A 155 9.69 -12.72 15.22
C PRO A 155 8.24 -12.32 14.97
N VAL A 156 7.42 -13.24 14.47
CA VAL A 156 6.04 -12.98 13.99
C VAL A 156 5.19 -12.21 15.01
N MET A 157 5.26 -12.60 16.30
CA MET A 157 4.52 -11.94 17.36
C MET A 157 4.96 -10.48 17.56
N LYS A 158 6.28 -10.24 17.58
CA LYS A 158 6.84 -8.89 17.65
C LYS A 158 6.52 -8.05 16.42
N ALA A 159 6.52 -8.66 15.25
CA ALA A 159 6.15 -7.97 14.00
C ALA A 159 4.68 -7.52 14.01
N ALA A 160 3.78 -8.35 14.53
CA ALA A 160 2.37 -8.00 14.71
C ALA A 160 2.19 -6.83 15.69
N GLU A 161 2.86 -6.88 16.84
CA GLU A 161 2.84 -5.83 17.86
C GLU A 161 3.40 -4.50 17.32
N GLN A 162 4.59 -4.52 16.71
CA GLN A 162 5.21 -3.33 16.11
C GLN A 162 4.42 -2.74 14.94
N ALA A 163 3.62 -3.57 14.27
CA ALA A 163 2.71 -3.12 13.23
C ALA A 163 1.40 -2.52 13.79
N GLY A 164 1.16 -2.61 15.11
CA GLY A 164 0.01 -2.03 15.79
C GLY A 164 -1.18 -2.96 15.96
N PHE A 165 -0.99 -4.29 15.87
CA PHE A 165 -2.04 -5.24 16.21
C PHE A 165 -2.03 -5.50 17.72
N GLU A 166 -3.13 -5.18 18.39
CA GLU A 166 -3.33 -5.43 19.81
C GLU A 166 -3.53 -6.93 20.10
N GLU A 167 -4.30 -7.62 19.23
CA GLU A 167 -4.60 -9.02 19.37
C GLU A 167 -3.96 -9.89 18.30
N TYR A 168 -3.13 -10.85 18.72
CA TYR A 168 -2.44 -11.77 17.83
C TYR A 168 -3.39 -12.66 17.00
N SER A 169 -4.53 -13.05 17.58
CA SER A 169 -5.55 -13.82 16.87
C SER A 169 -6.17 -13.05 15.69
N THR A 170 -6.44 -11.78 15.91
CA THR A 170 -6.97 -10.86 14.89
C THR A 170 -5.93 -10.65 13.78
N PHE A 171 -4.65 -10.46 14.15
CA PHE A 171 -3.56 -10.40 13.18
C PHE A 171 -3.48 -11.66 12.32
N LEU A 172 -3.46 -12.87 12.92
CA LEU A 172 -3.34 -14.11 12.17
C LEU A 172 -4.48 -14.32 11.17
N ARG A 173 -5.71 -14.00 11.57
CA ARG A 173 -6.89 -14.10 10.70
C ARG A 173 -6.77 -13.14 9.52
N ALA A 174 -6.45 -11.88 9.80
CA ALA A 174 -6.30 -10.83 8.79
C ALA A 174 -5.13 -11.14 7.85
N PHE A 175 -4.01 -11.64 8.37
CA PHE A 175 -2.82 -11.99 7.59
C PHE A 175 -3.12 -13.12 6.60
N ARG A 176 -3.74 -14.21 7.07
CA ARG A 176 -4.15 -15.33 6.21
C ARG A 176 -5.17 -14.90 5.15
N GLY A 177 -6.13 -14.03 5.52
CA GLY A 177 -7.12 -13.50 4.58
C GLY A 177 -6.50 -12.65 3.47
N THR A 178 -5.40 -11.95 3.76
CA THR A 178 -4.74 -11.04 2.80
C THR A 178 -3.67 -11.75 1.98
N PHE A 179 -2.83 -12.58 2.61
CA PHE A 179 -1.67 -13.20 1.94
C PHE A 179 -1.89 -14.66 1.56
N HIS A 180 -3.06 -15.23 1.90
CA HIS A 180 -3.43 -16.64 1.63
C HIS A 180 -2.43 -17.68 2.15
N MET A 181 -1.58 -17.28 3.09
CA MET A 181 -0.60 -18.13 3.79
C MET A 181 -0.41 -17.68 5.23
N SER A 182 0.19 -18.55 6.05
CA SER A 182 0.50 -18.17 7.42
C SER A 182 1.72 -17.23 7.49
N PRO A 183 1.86 -16.40 8.55
CA PRO A 183 3.05 -15.55 8.72
C PRO A 183 4.36 -16.33 8.80
N ARG A 184 4.32 -17.61 9.19
CA ARG A 184 5.53 -18.48 9.23
C ARG A 184 5.97 -18.92 7.84
N GLU A 185 5.03 -19.17 6.95
CA GLU A 185 5.29 -19.54 5.55
C GLU A 185 5.70 -18.33 4.71
N PHE A 186 5.36 -17.13 5.18
CA PHE A 186 5.67 -15.86 4.49
C PHE A 186 7.12 -15.37 4.70
N ARG A 187 7.85 -15.99 5.61
CA ARG A 187 9.22 -15.62 6.04
C ARG A 187 10.30 -15.80 4.98
#